data_bbed05d78976e1598c61a27d116732c1
#
_entry.id   bbed05d78976e1598c61a27d116732c1
#
_cell.length_a   1.000
_cell.length_b   1.000
_cell.length_c   1.000
_cell.angle_alpha   90.00
_cell.angle_beta   90.00
_cell.angle_gamma   90.00
#
_symmetry.space_group_name_H-M   'P 1'
#
loop_
_entity.id
_entity.type
_entity.pdbx_description
1 polymer ?
#
loop_
_entity_poly.entity_id
_entity_poly.type
_entity_poly.pdbx_seq_one_letter_code
_entity_poly.pdbx_strand_id
1 'polypeptide(L)'
;MTKKRILNTDELKRLVKSVDSDWEVGLYLLGYILNNVARINAFLKEHDLNEKFFYPIANIFAVVNIPEKDRKELQKHKDLSLKSMCIKQSRTLIGIKTDKELQRIFKIDKNQIDSLLERNQIISELSFPKRYNDKTILQKKLNKVWFMFEEKGFGQKKQINIILDLFDKAKFSDINSMTKGAFNKIRVTYQEPAIKEYRIKYAK
;
A
#
# COMPACT_ATOMS: atom_id res chain seq x y z
N MET A 1 -5.04 -23.60 -0.03
CA MET A 1 -4.91 -22.16 0.31
C MET A 1 -3.44 -21.85 0.48
N THR A 2 -2.78 -21.27 -0.54
CA THR A 2 -1.38 -20.86 -0.47
C THR A 2 -1.27 -19.66 0.47
N LYS A 3 -0.59 -19.82 1.61
CA LYS A 3 -0.23 -18.71 2.49
C LYS A 3 0.57 -17.70 1.65
N LYS A 4 0.00 -16.53 1.33
CA LYS A 4 0.76 -15.43 0.74
C LYS A 4 1.81 -15.01 1.75
N ARG A 5 3.05 -15.34 1.46
CA ARG A 5 4.22 -15.03 2.28
C ARG A 5 4.47 -13.53 2.25
N ILE A 6 4.66 -12.90 3.40
CA ILE A 6 5.20 -11.55 3.46
C ILE A 6 6.64 -11.64 2.94
N LEU A 7 6.98 -10.81 1.95
CA LEU A 7 8.35 -10.73 1.45
C LEU A 7 9.29 -10.38 2.62
N ASN A 8 10.33 -11.15 2.78
CA ASN A 8 11.35 -10.80 3.76
C ASN A 8 12.20 -9.62 3.25
N THR A 9 13.00 -9.03 4.13
CA THR A 9 13.82 -7.85 3.81
C THR A 9 14.74 -8.07 2.63
N ASP A 10 15.26 -9.28 2.45
CA ASP A 10 16.20 -9.58 1.36
C ASP A 10 15.48 -9.76 0.02
N GLU A 11 14.29 -10.32 0.02
CA GLU A 11 13.42 -10.38 -1.15
C GLU A 11 13.02 -8.98 -1.62
N LEU A 12 12.66 -8.10 -0.69
CA LEU A 12 12.37 -6.69 -0.98
C LEU A 12 13.61 -5.95 -1.50
N LYS A 13 14.80 -6.17 -0.93
CA LYS A 13 16.06 -5.59 -1.45
C LYS A 13 16.38 -6.05 -2.87
N ARG A 14 16.16 -7.32 -3.19
CA ARG A 14 16.32 -7.85 -4.54
C ARG A 14 15.34 -7.21 -5.52
N LEU A 15 14.08 -7.05 -5.13
CA LEU A 15 13.06 -6.37 -5.93
C LEU A 15 13.45 -4.92 -6.21
N VAL A 16 13.90 -4.16 -5.20
CA VAL A 16 14.36 -2.77 -5.39
C VAL A 16 15.53 -2.69 -6.38
N LYS A 17 16.53 -3.59 -6.26
CA LYS A 17 17.68 -3.61 -7.17
C LYS A 17 17.31 -3.98 -8.62
N SER A 18 16.17 -4.63 -8.84
CA SER A 18 15.69 -5.02 -10.18
C SER A 18 14.80 -3.98 -10.85
N VAL A 19 14.49 -2.87 -10.18
CA VAL A 19 13.64 -1.79 -10.71
C VAL A 19 14.51 -0.78 -11.46
N ASP A 20 14.10 -0.42 -12.67
CA ASP A 20 14.78 0.56 -13.50
C ASP A 20 14.66 1.99 -12.94
N SER A 21 15.64 2.85 -13.26
CA SER A 21 15.77 4.22 -12.73
C SER A 21 14.59 5.15 -13.00
N ASP A 22 13.75 4.85 -13.98
CA ASP A 22 12.56 5.65 -14.33
C ASP A 22 11.39 5.53 -13.34
N TRP A 23 11.56 4.76 -12.27
CA TRP A 23 10.53 4.44 -11.28
C TRP A 23 10.79 5.06 -9.90
N GLU A 24 11.30 6.28 -9.88
CA GLU A 24 11.74 6.99 -8.66
C GLU A 24 10.71 6.96 -7.51
N VAL A 25 9.42 7.11 -7.83
CA VAL A 25 8.36 7.06 -6.81
C VAL A 25 8.23 5.69 -6.18
N GLY A 26 8.25 4.65 -7.02
CA GLY A 26 8.21 3.26 -6.55
C GLY A 26 9.44 2.92 -5.72
N LEU A 27 10.61 3.37 -6.16
CA LEU A 27 11.89 3.19 -5.46
C LEU A 27 11.91 3.90 -4.11
N TYR A 28 11.39 5.13 -4.04
CA TYR A 28 11.29 5.88 -2.80
C TYR A 28 10.41 5.15 -1.77
N LEU A 29 9.23 4.72 -2.19
CA LEU A 29 8.30 3.99 -1.33
C LEU A 29 8.85 2.64 -0.89
N LEU A 30 9.46 1.91 -1.81
CA LEU A 30 10.12 0.65 -1.50
C LEU A 30 11.29 0.85 -0.55
N GLY A 31 12.10 1.89 -0.75
CA GLY A 31 13.19 2.27 0.17
C GLY A 31 12.67 2.58 1.57
N TYR A 32 11.57 3.33 1.67
CA TYR A 32 10.94 3.61 2.95
C TYR A 32 10.42 2.32 3.62
N ILE A 33 9.77 1.44 2.87
CA ILE A 33 9.28 0.16 3.41
C ILE A 33 10.43 -0.71 3.87
N LEU A 34 11.52 -0.82 3.09
CA LEU A 34 12.71 -1.59 3.46
C LEU A 34 13.28 -1.14 4.81
N ASN A 35 13.35 0.18 5.02
CA ASN A 35 13.87 0.76 6.25
C ASN A 35 12.91 0.60 7.45
N ASN A 36 11.63 0.30 7.21
CA ASN A 36 10.60 0.23 8.23
C ASN A 36 9.91 -1.14 8.35
N VAL A 37 10.36 -2.16 7.64
CA VAL A 37 9.75 -3.52 7.68
C VAL A 37 9.59 -4.03 9.10
N ALA A 38 10.62 -3.89 9.94
CA ALA A 38 10.57 -4.36 11.33
C ALA A 38 9.49 -3.62 12.14
N ARG A 39 9.36 -2.29 11.95
CA ARG A 39 8.35 -1.47 12.63
C ARG A 39 6.94 -1.82 12.17
N ILE A 40 6.75 -2.03 10.85
CA ILE A 40 5.46 -2.42 10.28
C ILE A 40 5.05 -3.78 10.81
N ASN A 41 5.95 -4.75 10.81
CA ASN A 41 5.68 -6.09 11.34
C ASN A 41 5.37 -6.08 12.84
N ALA A 42 6.09 -5.27 13.63
CA ALA A 42 5.80 -5.08 15.04
C ALA A 42 4.39 -4.52 15.25
N PHE A 43 4.01 -3.51 14.49
CA PHE A 43 2.67 -2.93 14.50
C PHE A 43 1.57 -3.97 14.16
N LEU A 44 1.77 -4.75 13.10
CA LEU A 44 0.82 -5.80 12.73
C LEU A 44 0.62 -6.83 13.83
N LYS A 45 1.72 -7.26 14.46
CA LYS A 45 1.70 -8.21 15.57
C LYS A 45 0.99 -7.66 16.81
N GLU A 46 1.25 -6.41 17.17
CA GLU A 46 0.65 -5.73 18.31
C GLU A 46 -0.88 -5.62 18.21
N HIS A 47 -1.38 -5.42 16.99
CA HIS A 47 -2.82 -5.26 16.73
C HIS A 47 -3.51 -6.53 16.23
N ASP A 48 -2.83 -7.69 16.25
CA ASP A 48 -3.33 -8.95 15.70
C ASP A 48 -3.83 -8.81 14.25
N LEU A 49 -3.05 -8.11 13.43
CA LEU A 49 -3.31 -7.94 12.01
C LEU A 49 -2.51 -8.96 11.22
N ASN A 50 -3.17 -9.65 10.30
CA ASN A 50 -2.50 -10.63 9.45
C ASN A 50 -1.69 -9.95 8.32
N GLU A 51 -0.90 -10.75 7.61
CA GLU A 51 -0.03 -10.31 6.52
C GLU A 51 -0.73 -9.53 5.39
N LYS A 52 -2.05 -9.71 5.20
CA LYS A 52 -2.83 -8.96 4.20
C LYS A 52 -2.82 -7.45 4.47
N PHE A 53 -2.64 -7.05 5.73
CA PHE A 53 -2.55 -5.65 6.13
C PHE A 53 -1.18 -5.04 5.87
N PHE A 54 -0.14 -5.83 5.57
CA PHE A 54 1.22 -5.30 5.44
C PHE A 54 1.31 -4.14 4.45
N TYR A 55 0.92 -4.36 3.18
CA TYR A 55 1.02 -3.31 2.16
C TYR A 55 0.09 -2.12 2.41
N PRO A 56 -1.19 -2.29 2.76
CA PRO A 56 -2.04 -1.17 3.14
C PRO A 56 -1.46 -0.31 4.26
N ILE A 57 -0.95 -0.92 5.33
CA ILE A 57 -0.33 -0.21 6.45
C ILE A 57 1.00 0.45 6.02
N ALA A 58 1.87 -0.27 5.32
CA ALA A 58 3.13 0.26 4.78
C ALA A 58 2.92 1.49 3.90
N ASN A 59 1.87 1.48 3.07
CA ASN A 59 1.47 2.63 2.26
C ASN A 59 1.12 3.86 3.10
N ILE A 60 0.43 3.68 4.22
CA ILE A 60 0.07 4.80 5.10
C ILE A 60 1.32 5.36 5.76
N PHE A 61 2.18 4.49 6.30
CA PHE A 61 3.49 4.89 6.85
C PHE A 61 4.31 5.69 5.84
N ALA A 62 4.36 5.24 4.59
CA ALA A 62 5.10 5.91 3.53
C ALA A 62 4.50 7.28 3.20
N VAL A 63 3.18 7.36 2.99
CA VAL A 63 2.48 8.60 2.60
C VAL A 63 2.62 9.70 3.65
N VAL A 64 2.50 9.36 4.94
CA VAL A 64 2.58 10.37 6.00
C VAL A 64 4.01 10.87 6.27
N ASN A 65 5.02 10.14 5.80
CA ASN A 65 6.43 10.46 6.04
C ASN A 65 7.16 11.03 4.81
N ILE A 66 6.47 11.28 3.69
CA ILE A 66 7.12 11.90 2.53
C ILE A 66 7.43 13.35 2.83
N PRO A 67 8.71 13.77 2.73
CA PRO A 67 9.09 15.17 2.85
C PRO A 67 8.37 16.05 1.80
N GLU A 68 8.02 17.28 2.14
CA GLU A 68 7.31 18.16 1.22
C GLU A 68 8.08 18.46 -0.08
N LYS A 69 9.42 18.49 0.01
CA LYS A 69 10.28 18.63 -1.16
C LYS A 69 10.06 17.49 -2.14
N ASP A 70 10.08 16.27 -1.67
CA ASP A 70 9.91 15.07 -2.49
C ASP A 70 8.49 14.97 -3.04
N ARG A 71 7.49 15.48 -2.30
CA ARG A 71 6.10 15.58 -2.76
C ARG A 71 5.98 16.41 -4.04
N LYS A 72 6.69 17.56 -4.10
CA LYS A 72 6.69 18.45 -5.28
C LYS A 72 7.38 17.80 -6.48
N GLU A 73 8.46 17.09 -6.26
CA GLU A 73 9.14 16.29 -7.28
C GLU A 73 8.23 15.20 -7.84
N LEU A 74 7.61 14.43 -6.96
CA LEU A 74 6.65 13.37 -7.33
C LEU A 74 5.45 13.88 -8.13
N GLN A 75 5.07 15.16 -7.94
CA GLN A 75 4.01 15.81 -8.73
C GLN A 75 4.43 16.12 -10.17
N LYS A 76 5.72 16.35 -10.42
CA LYS A 76 6.23 16.67 -11.77
C LYS A 76 6.23 15.44 -12.68
N HIS A 77 6.39 14.25 -12.15
CA HIS A 77 6.32 12.97 -12.89
C HIS A 77 4.87 12.56 -13.23
N LYS A 78 4.08 13.52 -13.73
CA LYS A 78 2.62 13.41 -13.93
C LYS A 78 2.17 12.34 -14.91
N ASP A 79 3.00 11.90 -15.83
CA ASP A 79 2.56 11.15 -17.01
C ASP A 79 2.77 9.64 -16.89
N LEU A 80 3.57 9.19 -15.96
CA LEU A 80 3.77 7.78 -15.70
C LEU A 80 2.87 7.33 -14.55
N SER A 81 1.64 6.96 -14.87
CA SER A 81 0.82 6.20 -13.95
C SER A 81 1.46 4.82 -13.79
N LEU A 82 2.45 4.71 -12.87
CA LEU A 82 3.09 3.45 -12.50
C LEU A 82 2.06 2.33 -12.33
N LYS A 83 0.93 2.65 -11.72
CA LYS A 83 -0.19 1.73 -11.59
C LYS A 83 -0.72 1.27 -12.94
N SER A 84 -0.91 2.19 -13.90
CA SER A 84 -1.40 1.86 -15.24
C SER A 84 -0.39 1.00 -16.01
N MET A 85 0.90 1.32 -15.88
CA MET A 85 1.98 0.53 -16.48
C MET A 85 2.05 -0.87 -15.87
N CYS A 86 2.01 -0.98 -14.54
CA CYS A 86 2.00 -2.27 -13.85
C CYS A 86 0.79 -3.12 -14.23
N ILE A 87 -0.40 -2.52 -14.39
CA ILE A 87 -1.60 -3.22 -14.83
C ILE A 87 -1.44 -3.73 -16.27
N LYS A 88 -0.93 -2.90 -17.19
CA LYS A 88 -0.68 -3.31 -18.59
C LYS A 88 0.33 -4.45 -18.64
N GLN A 89 1.46 -4.28 -17.94
CA GLN A 89 2.51 -5.28 -17.88
C GLN A 89 2.01 -6.61 -17.27
N SER A 90 1.22 -6.54 -16.20
CA SER A 90 0.64 -7.72 -15.58
C SER A 90 -0.32 -8.46 -16.52
N ARG A 91 -1.11 -7.75 -17.32
CA ARG A 91 -1.99 -8.38 -18.34
C ARG A 91 -1.17 -9.13 -19.40
N THR A 92 -0.09 -8.53 -19.88
CA THR A 92 0.82 -9.17 -20.83
C THR A 92 1.48 -10.41 -20.21
N LEU A 93 1.98 -10.30 -18.99
CA LEU A 93 2.60 -11.44 -18.28
C LEU A 93 1.62 -12.59 -18.03
N ILE A 94 0.36 -12.28 -17.70
CA ILE A 94 -0.69 -13.30 -17.57
C ILE A 94 -0.92 -14.01 -18.90
N GLY A 95 -0.97 -13.29 -20.03
CA GLY A 95 -1.05 -13.88 -21.35
C GLY A 95 0.11 -14.83 -21.65
N ILE A 96 1.36 -14.39 -21.37
CA ILE A 96 2.54 -15.23 -21.54
C ILE A 96 2.51 -16.45 -20.61
N LYS A 97 2.05 -16.29 -19.36
CA LYS A 97 1.95 -17.38 -18.38
C LYS A 97 1.00 -18.50 -18.81
N THR A 98 -0.04 -18.18 -19.57
CA THR A 98 -1.03 -19.14 -20.06
C THR A 98 -0.63 -19.80 -21.38
N ASP A 99 0.36 -19.24 -22.10
CA ASP A 99 0.81 -19.69 -23.41
C ASP A 99 2.24 -20.23 -23.37
N LYS A 100 2.40 -21.56 -23.52
CA LYS A 100 3.70 -22.24 -23.48
C LYS A 100 4.61 -21.83 -24.63
N GLU A 101 4.05 -21.50 -25.78
CA GLU A 101 4.82 -21.11 -26.96
C GLU A 101 5.41 -19.71 -26.75
N LEU A 102 4.63 -18.77 -26.22
CA LEU A 102 5.12 -17.45 -25.82
C LEU A 102 6.19 -17.55 -24.75
N GLN A 103 6.05 -18.43 -23.74
CA GLN A 103 7.10 -18.65 -22.73
C GLN A 103 8.41 -19.08 -23.38
N ARG A 104 8.36 -19.97 -24.39
CA ARG A 104 9.54 -20.42 -25.12
C ARG A 104 10.17 -19.31 -25.97
N ILE A 105 9.35 -18.53 -26.66
CA ILE A 105 9.79 -17.40 -27.49
C ILE A 105 10.47 -16.33 -26.63
N PHE A 106 9.87 -15.93 -25.53
CA PHE A 106 10.42 -14.92 -24.63
C PHE A 106 11.49 -15.46 -23.69
N LYS A 107 11.77 -16.75 -23.70
CA LYS A 107 12.73 -17.42 -22.78
C LYS A 107 12.49 -17.09 -21.32
N ILE A 108 11.23 -17.01 -20.91
CA ILE A 108 10.80 -16.67 -19.57
C ILE A 108 10.03 -17.84 -18.95
N ASP A 109 10.44 -18.28 -17.77
CA ASP A 109 9.75 -19.36 -17.07
C ASP A 109 8.59 -18.85 -16.19
N LYS A 110 7.79 -19.78 -15.72
CA LYS A 110 6.61 -19.47 -14.90
C LYS A 110 7.00 -18.77 -13.57
N ASN A 111 8.12 -19.13 -12.97
CA ASN A 111 8.55 -18.55 -11.69
C ASN A 111 9.01 -17.10 -11.89
N GLN A 112 9.69 -16.82 -12.99
CA GLN A 112 10.06 -15.46 -13.38
C GLN A 112 8.82 -14.59 -13.62
N ILE A 113 7.81 -15.15 -14.32
CA ILE A 113 6.55 -14.43 -14.53
C ILE A 113 5.85 -14.14 -13.20
N ASP A 114 5.77 -15.11 -12.29
CA ASP A 114 5.13 -14.95 -10.99
C ASP A 114 5.86 -13.90 -10.15
N SER A 115 7.19 -13.89 -10.15
CA SER A 115 7.99 -12.87 -9.49
C SER A 115 7.74 -11.46 -10.05
N LEU A 116 7.61 -11.33 -11.39
CA LEU A 116 7.29 -10.05 -12.03
C LEU A 116 5.87 -9.60 -11.73
N LEU A 117 4.89 -10.50 -11.69
CA LEU A 117 3.51 -10.20 -11.32
C LEU A 117 3.41 -9.73 -9.87
N GLU A 118 4.12 -10.39 -8.96
CA GLU A 118 4.17 -9.99 -7.55
C GLU A 118 4.81 -8.61 -7.39
N ARG A 119 5.93 -8.33 -8.08
CA ARG A 119 6.56 -7.01 -8.14
C ARG A 119 5.58 -5.94 -8.63
N ASN A 120 4.88 -6.20 -9.73
CA ASN A 120 3.92 -5.26 -10.29
C ASN A 120 2.74 -5.01 -9.35
N GLN A 121 2.29 -6.04 -8.63
CA GLN A 121 1.26 -5.90 -7.61
C GLN A 121 1.74 -4.96 -6.49
N ILE A 122 2.94 -5.20 -5.94
CA ILE A 122 3.54 -4.37 -4.89
C ILE A 122 3.61 -2.91 -5.36
N ILE A 123 4.20 -2.66 -6.53
CA ILE A 123 4.36 -1.31 -7.06
C ILE A 123 2.99 -0.65 -7.31
N SER A 124 2.02 -1.37 -7.86
CA SER A 124 0.68 -0.82 -8.10
C SER A 124 -0.07 -0.46 -6.82
N GLU A 125 0.17 -1.20 -5.74
CA GLU A 125 -0.40 -0.90 -4.43
C GLU A 125 0.29 0.27 -3.72
N LEU A 126 1.57 0.49 -4.02
CA LEU A 126 2.37 1.59 -3.49
C LEU A 126 2.31 2.88 -4.34
N SER A 127 1.73 2.81 -5.54
CA SER A 127 1.72 3.94 -6.47
C SER A 127 0.87 5.12 -5.99
N PHE A 128 1.32 6.34 -6.33
CA PHE A 128 0.57 7.57 -6.04
C PHE A 128 -0.46 7.90 -7.12
N PRO A 129 -1.56 8.57 -6.77
CA PRO A 129 -2.51 9.09 -7.75
C PRO A 129 -1.93 10.31 -8.48
N LYS A 130 -2.37 10.53 -9.73
CA LYS A 130 -1.94 11.60 -10.64
C LYS A 130 -2.04 13.04 -10.09
N ARG A 131 -2.88 13.27 -9.08
CA ARG A 131 -3.00 14.57 -8.39
C ARG A 131 -2.75 14.36 -6.92
N TYR A 132 -1.72 14.98 -6.42
CA TYR A 132 -1.37 14.93 -5.01
C TYR A 132 -2.19 15.98 -4.25
N ASN A 133 -3.17 15.51 -3.50
CA ASN A 133 -3.74 16.22 -2.38
C ASN A 133 -3.57 15.30 -1.18
N ASP A 134 -2.71 15.68 -0.25
CA ASP A 134 -2.32 14.89 0.91
C ASP A 134 -3.50 14.25 1.62
N LYS A 135 -4.54 15.06 1.85
CA LYS A 135 -5.73 14.63 2.55
C LYS A 135 -6.52 13.59 1.77
N THR A 136 -6.65 13.77 0.46
CA THR A 136 -7.38 12.85 -0.42
C THR A 136 -6.64 11.53 -0.59
N ILE A 137 -5.30 11.58 -0.65
CA ILE A 137 -4.49 10.39 -0.78
C ILE A 137 -4.54 9.56 0.49
N LEU A 138 -4.30 10.21 1.62
CA LEU A 138 -4.38 9.55 2.92
C LEU A 138 -5.76 8.93 3.14
N GLN A 139 -6.83 9.67 2.80
CA GLN A 139 -8.19 9.15 2.86
C GLN A 139 -8.37 7.87 2.03
N LYS A 140 -7.92 7.87 0.78
CA LYS A 140 -8.02 6.68 -0.09
C LYS A 140 -7.23 5.49 0.42
N LYS A 141 -6.04 5.71 0.98
CA LYS A 141 -5.23 4.64 1.58
C LYS A 141 -5.88 4.09 2.85
N LEU A 142 -6.42 4.98 3.67
CA LEU A 142 -7.16 4.61 4.88
C LEU A 142 -8.46 3.85 4.54
N ASN A 143 -9.21 4.25 3.51
CA ASN A 143 -10.44 3.56 3.12
C ASN A 143 -10.20 2.07 2.91
N LYS A 144 -9.08 1.69 2.25
CA LYS A 144 -8.73 0.28 2.06
C LYS A 144 -8.55 -0.45 3.40
N VAL A 145 -7.90 0.20 4.36
CA VAL A 145 -7.68 -0.37 5.71
C VAL A 145 -9.00 -0.47 6.47
N TRP A 146 -9.86 0.56 6.39
CA TRP A 146 -11.19 0.53 7.00
C TRP A 146 -12.04 -0.62 6.47
N PHE A 147 -12.06 -0.84 5.16
CA PHE A 147 -12.80 -1.95 4.55
C PHE A 147 -12.31 -3.30 5.07
N MET A 148 -10.99 -3.47 5.21
CA MET A 148 -10.42 -4.69 5.77
C MET A 148 -10.75 -4.87 7.26
N PHE A 149 -10.87 -3.78 8.02
CA PHE A 149 -11.33 -3.83 9.41
C PHE A 149 -12.81 -4.23 9.52
N GLU A 150 -13.66 -3.69 8.65
CA GLU A 150 -15.08 -4.07 8.57
C GLU A 150 -15.21 -5.57 8.22
N GLU A 151 -14.46 -6.06 7.22
CA GLU A 151 -14.42 -7.49 6.86
C GLU A 151 -13.96 -8.39 8.01
N LYS A 152 -13.09 -7.88 8.89
CA LYS A 152 -12.67 -8.59 10.12
C LYS A 152 -13.66 -8.47 11.27
N GLY A 153 -14.71 -7.68 11.13
CA GLY A 153 -15.70 -7.44 12.19
C GLY A 153 -15.15 -6.63 13.36
N PHE A 154 -14.15 -5.78 13.15
CA PHE A 154 -13.61 -4.93 14.22
C PHE A 154 -14.63 -3.84 14.57
N GLY A 155 -14.94 -3.71 15.87
CA GLY A 155 -15.78 -2.63 16.37
C GLY A 155 -15.13 -1.25 16.13
N GLN A 156 -15.99 -0.23 15.92
CA GLN A 156 -15.60 1.13 15.56
C GLN A 156 -14.47 1.72 16.44
N LYS A 157 -14.59 1.54 17.76
CA LYS A 157 -13.57 2.03 18.71
C LYS A 157 -12.21 1.36 18.51
N LYS A 158 -12.20 0.04 18.28
CA LYS A 158 -10.96 -0.71 18.00
C LYS A 158 -10.30 -0.23 16.73
N GLN A 159 -11.06 -0.03 15.66
CA GLN A 159 -10.56 0.48 14.38
C GLN A 159 -9.88 1.85 14.56
N ILE A 160 -10.52 2.79 15.26
CA ILE A 160 -9.97 4.12 15.51
C ILE A 160 -8.69 4.05 16.35
N ASN A 161 -8.66 3.23 17.39
CA ASN A 161 -7.48 3.08 18.23
C ASN A 161 -6.29 2.55 17.44
N ILE A 162 -6.50 1.59 16.54
CA ILE A 162 -5.45 1.09 15.65
C ILE A 162 -4.93 2.21 14.74
N ILE A 163 -5.80 3.04 14.17
CA ILE A 163 -5.37 4.14 13.30
C ILE A 163 -4.68 5.27 14.09
N LEU A 164 -5.11 5.56 15.31
CA LEU A 164 -4.41 6.51 16.17
C LEU A 164 -2.99 6.06 16.48
N ASP A 165 -2.82 4.79 16.86
CA ASP A 165 -1.49 4.23 17.10
C ASP A 165 -0.64 4.19 15.81
N LEU A 166 -1.25 3.87 14.67
CA LEU A 166 -0.59 3.93 13.37
C LEU A 166 -0.03 5.33 13.09
N PHE A 167 -0.83 6.37 13.32
CA PHE A 167 -0.41 7.75 13.08
C PHE A 167 0.65 8.21 14.08
N ASP A 168 0.57 7.79 15.32
CA ASP A 168 1.58 8.05 16.33
C ASP A 168 2.91 7.42 15.93
N LYS A 169 2.92 6.14 15.63
CA LYS A 169 4.12 5.41 15.19
C LYS A 169 4.68 5.92 13.86
N ALA A 170 3.82 6.40 12.96
CA ALA A 170 4.22 7.03 11.72
C ALA A 170 4.65 8.51 11.90
N LYS A 171 4.55 9.08 13.10
CA LYS A 171 4.85 10.49 13.41
C LYS A 171 4.02 11.47 12.58
N PHE A 172 2.74 11.17 12.39
CA PHE A 172 1.82 12.05 11.67
C PHE A 172 1.45 13.26 12.54
N SER A 173 2.01 14.42 12.20
CA SER A 173 1.95 15.64 13.04
C SER A 173 0.56 16.26 13.20
N ASP A 174 -0.34 16.04 12.24
CA ASP A 174 -1.66 16.67 12.24
C ASP A 174 -2.64 16.12 13.30
N ILE A 175 -2.28 15.03 13.95
CA ILE A 175 -3.13 14.33 14.90
C ILE A 175 -2.30 13.98 16.15
N ASN A 176 -2.74 14.48 17.27
CA ASN A 176 -2.23 14.04 18.56
C ASN A 176 -2.93 12.73 18.95
N SER A 177 -2.18 11.65 19.01
CA SER A 177 -2.68 10.29 19.15
C SER A 177 -3.53 10.03 20.40
N MET A 178 -3.28 10.72 21.47
CA MET A 178 -3.88 10.42 22.78
C MET A 178 -5.04 11.34 23.19
N THR A 179 -5.48 12.27 22.34
CA THR A 179 -6.51 13.23 22.69
C THR A 179 -7.92 12.82 22.23
N LYS A 180 -8.95 13.23 23.00
CA LYS A 180 -10.34 13.08 22.59
C LYS A 180 -10.66 13.78 21.26
N GLY A 181 -9.99 14.92 21.00
CA GLY A 181 -10.08 15.63 19.73
C GLY A 181 -9.51 14.83 18.56
N ALA A 182 -8.38 14.13 18.77
CA ALA A 182 -7.81 13.25 17.74
C ALA A 182 -8.74 12.09 17.40
N PHE A 183 -9.35 11.47 18.41
CA PHE A 183 -10.33 10.40 18.22
C PHE A 183 -11.53 10.87 17.36
N ASN A 184 -12.13 12.01 17.70
CA ASN A 184 -13.23 12.58 16.93
C ASN A 184 -12.81 12.98 15.52
N LYS A 185 -11.64 13.54 15.34
CA LYS A 185 -11.10 13.89 14.01
C LYS A 185 -10.95 12.65 13.13
N ILE A 186 -10.39 11.56 13.64
CA ILE A 186 -10.29 10.29 12.94
C ILE A 186 -11.67 9.76 12.57
N ARG A 187 -12.60 9.73 13.52
CA ARG A 187 -13.95 9.22 13.32
C ARG A 187 -14.66 9.97 12.20
N VAL A 188 -14.77 11.29 12.31
CA VAL A 188 -15.56 12.10 11.37
C VAL A 188 -14.86 12.28 10.03
N THR A 189 -13.54 12.47 10.04
CA THR A 189 -12.81 12.79 8.79
C THR A 189 -12.51 11.56 7.96
N TYR A 190 -12.23 10.43 8.58
CA TYR A 190 -11.70 9.26 7.90
C TYR A 190 -12.60 8.02 7.99
N GLN A 191 -13.08 7.67 9.19
CA GLN A 191 -13.80 6.43 9.39
C GLN A 191 -15.22 6.47 8.86
N GLU A 192 -16.02 7.47 9.24
CA GLU A 192 -17.43 7.55 8.82
C GLU A 192 -17.59 7.57 7.28
N PRO A 193 -16.80 8.38 6.53
CA PRO A 193 -16.88 8.34 5.08
C PRO A 193 -16.50 6.98 4.49
N ALA A 194 -15.45 6.33 5.02
CA ALA A 194 -15.01 5.02 4.55
C ALA A 194 -16.06 3.93 4.80
N ILE A 195 -16.65 3.90 5.98
CA ILE A 195 -17.72 2.93 6.33
C ILE A 195 -18.96 3.18 5.46
N LYS A 196 -19.34 4.44 5.24
CA LYS A 196 -20.45 4.79 4.35
C LYS A 196 -20.20 4.28 2.92
N GLU A 197 -19.02 4.53 2.39
CA GLU A 197 -18.61 4.05 1.06
C GLU A 197 -18.64 2.52 0.99
N TYR A 198 -18.12 1.84 2.02
CA TYR A 198 -18.14 0.38 2.11
C TYR A 198 -19.57 -0.17 2.07
N ARG A 199 -20.47 0.39 2.88
CA ARG A 199 -21.88 -0.04 2.94
C ARG A 199 -22.60 0.16 1.62
N ILE A 200 -22.39 1.30 0.94
CA ILE A 200 -22.96 1.54 -0.40
C ILE A 200 -22.47 0.50 -1.40
N LYS A 201 -21.19 0.16 -1.34
CA LYS A 201 -20.55 -0.75 -2.32
C LYS A 201 -20.89 -2.22 -2.09
N TYR A 202 -21.07 -2.63 -0.84
CA TYR A 202 -21.20 -4.04 -0.45
C TYR A 202 -22.53 -4.34 0.28
N ALA A 203 -23.42 -3.36 0.49
CA ALA A 203 -24.78 -3.63 0.96
C ALA A 203 -25.50 -4.44 -0.12
N LYS A 204 -25.78 -5.68 0.21
CA LYS A 204 -26.66 -6.57 -0.56
C LYS A 204 -28.09 -6.31 -0.16
#